data_02a1c4714c2e1e88d16509d8c9a893c1
#
_entry.id   02a1c4714c2e1e88d16509d8c9a893c1
#
_cell.length_a   1.000
_cell.length_b   1.000
_cell.length_c   1.000
_cell.angle_alpha   90.00
_cell.angle_beta   90.00
_cell.angle_gamma   90.00
#
_symmetry.space_group_name_H-M   'P 1'
#
loop_
_entity.id
_entity.type
_entity.pdbx_description
1 polymer ?
#
loop_
_entity_poly.entity_id
_entity_poly.type
_entity_poly.pdbx_seq_one_letter_code
_entity_poly.pdbx_strand_id
1 'polypeptide(L)'
;MDEILHQPKQERRRSFAAPAALAQALALPGRASAAAEERAERFMQEHVPLVRRVDHVLAAFRSFNPLIFLAVAALLGVASVVTTVYTPSYQVSIDGEPIGIVASQESFEATVERVETRATAILGYDYQMEGEITYDFTLTKRGEIPAASSLEPALFDRIGDVMKSYVLLVNGQVVGAAENESDIQNLLDSVKASYTNENTVSAEFTDNVVITRQYISSDVEQDLDAMAATLTSNTNGETTYEVQAGDTFMALALDNGMTMRELEALNPGVDVNKLMIGQVLNIKEEIPFLSVETVDHVTYTESIAAPVREVEDSSMYVGDTKVLSAGSDGTQQVTADVTYLNGHETAREVTETTVLTQPTEKVVAVGTKEKPSWIATGSLQWPVYGNITSYYGYRSIFGSYSLHRGIDIACSYGTGISAADGGTVTFAGWNGTYGQLVVINHGNGYVTYYAHNSSLLVSVGDKVYKGQTIAKAGSTGRSTGTHCHFEVHVNGSLVNPLNYLP
;
A
#
# COMPACT_ATOMS: atom_id res chain seq x y z
N MET A 1 -15.22 2.92 -33.73
CA MET A 1 -16.00 4.15 -33.67
C MET A 1 -15.09 5.17 -33.04
N ASP A 2 -14.56 6.12 -33.65
CA ASP A 2 -14.58 6.84 -34.90
C ASP A 2 -13.18 7.22 -35.31
N GLU A 3 -12.85 6.89 -36.54
CA GLU A 3 -11.69 7.41 -37.27
C GLU A 3 -11.89 8.91 -37.52
N ILE A 4 -10.92 9.73 -37.15
CA ILE A 4 -10.77 11.08 -37.67
C ILE A 4 -9.50 11.12 -38.53
N LEU A 5 -9.74 10.99 -39.82
CA LEU A 5 -8.81 11.21 -40.92
C LEU A 5 -8.26 12.65 -40.88
N HIS A 6 -6.98 12.80 -40.73
CA HIS A 6 -6.27 14.05 -41.02
C HIS A 6 -5.95 14.09 -42.52
N GLN A 7 -6.63 14.96 -43.24
CA GLN A 7 -6.26 15.34 -44.60
C GLN A 7 -5.11 16.38 -44.57
N PRO A 8 -4.10 16.25 -45.45
CA PRO A 8 -3.04 17.26 -45.57
C PRO A 8 -3.55 18.47 -46.31
N LYS A 9 -3.27 19.66 -45.78
CA LYS A 9 -3.50 20.95 -46.44
C LYS A 9 -2.64 21.03 -47.70
N GLN A 10 -3.29 21.14 -48.86
CA GLN A 10 -2.67 21.52 -50.12
C GLN A 10 -2.16 22.96 -50.01
N GLU A 11 -0.84 23.15 -50.06
CA GLU A 11 -0.21 24.44 -50.40
C GLU A 11 -0.54 24.83 -51.85
N ARG A 12 -1.29 25.88 -52.02
CA ARG A 12 -1.49 26.52 -53.32
C ARG A 12 -0.19 27.17 -53.76
N ARG A 13 0.54 26.53 -54.67
CA ARG A 13 1.54 27.19 -55.51
C ARG A 13 0.83 28.20 -56.41
N ARG A 14 1.05 29.47 -56.12
CA ARG A 14 0.72 30.53 -57.09
C ARG A 14 1.76 30.51 -58.16
N SER A 15 1.42 29.89 -59.32
CA SER A 15 2.17 30.08 -60.58
C SER A 15 1.88 31.48 -61.06
N PHE A 16 2.92 32.32 -61.17
CA PHE A 16 2.88 33.55 -61.96
C PHE A 16 2.86 33.14 -63.42
N ALA A 17 1.69 33.07 -64.03
CA ALA A 17 1.56 33.01 -65.44
C ALA A 17 1.75 34.45 -65.98
N ALA A 18 2.79 34.62 -66.74
CA ALA A 18 2.94 35.86 -67.54
C ALA A 18 1.75 35.96 -68.50
N PRO A 19 1.18 37.16 -68.66
CA PRO A 19 0.01 37.28 -69.51
C PRO A 19 0.38 37.06 -70.97
N ALA A 20 -0.19 36.01 -71.55
CA ALA A 20 -0.11 35.65 -72.98
C ALA A 20 -0.78 36.68 -73.91
N ALA A 21 -1.12 37.89 -73.36
CA ALA A 21 -1.78 38.97 -74.10
C ALA A 21 -0.85 39.83 -74.90
N LEU A 22 0.51 39.71 -74.79
CA LEU A 22 1.43 40.52 -75.53
C LEU A 22 1.92 39.90 -76.85
N ALA A 23 1.64 38.60 -77.12
CA ALA A 23 2.08 37.95 -78.37
C ALA A 23 1.04 37.97 -79.50
N GLN A 24 -0.20 38.41 -79.23
CA GLN A 24 -1.26 38.43 -80.23
C GLN A 24 -1.51 39.82 -80.83
N ALA A 25 -0.83 40.89 -80.39
CA ALA A 25 -1.02 42.27 -80.90
C ALA A 25 -0.12 42.64 -82.12
N LEU A 26 0.76 41.71 -82.59
CA LEU A 26 1.73 42.02 -83.64
C LEU A 26 1.50 41.32 -84.98
N ALA A 27 0.37 40.67 -85.19
CA ALA A 27 0.09 39.94 -86.43
C ALA A 27 -1.31 40.20 -86.98
N LEU A 28 -1.69 41.44 -87.35
CA LEU A 28 -2.75 41.68 -88.34
C LEU A 28 -2.52 43.09 -88.97
N PRO A 29 -2.37 43.19 -90.29
CA PRO A 29 -2.38 44.47 -90.95
C PRO A 29 -3.82 44.93 -91.26
N GLY A 30 -4.28 46.02 -90.68
CA GLY A 30 -5.53 46.60 -91.11
C GLY A 30 -6.27 47.41 -90.03
N ARG A 31 -6.11 48.69 -90.10
CA ARG A 31 -6.94 49.75 -89.50
C ARG A 31 -7.01 49.74 -87.96
N ALA A 32 -6.02 50.33 -87.33
CA ALA A 32 -6.14 50.81 -85.95
C ALA A 32 -7.15 51.99 -85.97
N SER A 33 -8.17 51.88 -85.11
CA SER A 33 -9.13 53.01 -84.94
C SER A 33 -8.41 54.20 -84.27
N ALA A 34 -8.81 55.40 -84.56
CA ALA A 34 -8.24 56.62 -83.99
C ALA A 34 -8.14 56.61 -82.43
N ALA A 35 -8.96 55.75 -81.75
CA ALA A 35 -8.91 55.55 -80.32
C ALA A 35 -7.74 54.66 -79.83
N ALA A 36 -7.18 53.81 -80.72
CA ALA A 36 -6.00 53.02 -80.43
C ALA A 36 -4.71 53.84 -80.57
N GLU A 37 -4.71 54.74 -81.57
CA GLU A 37 -3.57 55.68 -81.75
C GLU A 37 -3.53 56.67 -80.57
N GLU A 38 -4.66 57.24 -80.17
CA GLU A 38 -4.73 58.16 -79.03
C GLU A 38 -4.31 57.47 -77.66
N ARG A 39 -4.60 56.17 -77.51
CA ARG A 39 -4.13 55.39 -76.32
C ARG A 39 -2.62 55.08 -76.41
N ALA A 40 -2.14 54.82 -77.58
CA ALA A 40 -0.70 54.60 -77.80
C ALA A 40 0.11 55.88 -77.61
N GLU A 41 -0.43 57.03 -78.07
CA GLU A 41 0.20 58.35 -77.84
C GLU A 41 0.18 58.73 -76.35
N ARG A 42 -0.91 58.54 -75.64
CA ARG A 42 -0.95 58.78 -74.16
C ARG A 42 0.01 57.88 -73.43
N PHE A 43 0.06 56.58 -73.79
CA PHE A 43 1.00 55.63 -73.16
C PHE A 43 2.45 56.01 -73.42
N MET A 44 2.75 56.50 -74.64
CA MET A 44 4.07 57.00 -74.97
C MET A 44 4.39 58.31 -74.25
N GLN A 45 3.42 59.24 -74.09
CA GLN A 45 3.64 60.48 -73.36
C GLN A 45 3.83 60.25 -71.83
N GLU A 46 3.13 59.34 -71.23
CA GLU A 46 3.28 59.05 -69.83
C GLU A 46 4.58 58.28 -69.48
N HIS A 47 5.14 57.49 -70.41
CA HIS A 47 6.29 56.68 -70.18
C HIS A 47 7.61 57.17 -70.79
N VAL A 48 7.56 58.28 -71.52
CA VAL A 48 8.75 58.96 -72.08
C VAL A 48 9.85 59.20 -70.99
N PRO A 49 9.54 59.62 -69.75
CA PRO A 49 10.60 59.81 -68.79
C PRO A 49 11.28 58.49 -68.36
N LEU A 50 10.54 57.38 -68.46
CA LEU A 50 11.10 56.05 -68.09
C LEU A 50 12.03 55.57 -69.22
N VAL A 51 11.59 55.67 -70.49
CA VAL A 51 12.39 55.31 -71.66
C VAL A 51 13.66 56.14 -71.77
N ARG A 52 13.58 57.45 -71.53
CA ARG A 52 14.77 58.29 -71.46
C ARG A 52 15.74 57.94 -70.32
N ARG A 53 15.22 57.51 -69.16
CA ARG A 53 16.06 56.99 -68.08
C ARG A 53 16.74 55.70 -68.46
N VAL A 54 16.04 54.80 -69.13
CA VAL A 54 16.61 53.53 -69.62
C VAL A 54 17.68 53.83 -70.70
N ASP A 55 17.43 54.78 -71.64
CA ASP A 55 18.41 55.18 -72.65
C ASP A 55 19.65 55.87 -72.05
N HIS A 56 19.51 56.68 -70.99
CA HIS A 56 20.66 57.22 -70.27
C HIS A 56 21.46 56.13 -69.52
N VAL A 57 20.77 55.14 -68.94
CA VAL A 57 21.43 54.00 -68.32
C VAL A 57 22.13 53.14 -69.38
N LEU A 58 21.48 52.89 -70.55
CA LEU A 58 22.06 52.17 -71.66
C LEU A 58 23.21 52.92 -72.34
N ALA A 59 23.13 54.27 -72.45
CA ALA A 59 24.22 55.06 -72.94
C ALA A 59 25.42 55.09 -71.98
N ALA A 60 25.18 55.11 -70.68
CA ALA A 60 26.22 54.91 -69.64
C ALA A 60 26.88 53.56 -69.74
N PHE A 61 26.09 52.50 -70.02
CA PHE A 61 26.66 51.15 -70.26
C PHE A 61 27.47 51.08 -71.55
N ARG A 62 27.18 51.85 -72.61
CA ARG A 62 27.95 51.92 -73.89
C ARG A 62 29.33 52.58 -73.74
N SER A 63 29.54 53.40 -72.75
CA SER A 63 30.84 54.01 -72.44
C SER A 63 31.74 53.19 -71.54
N PHE A 64 31.22 52.04 -70.98
CA PHE A 64 32.04 51.13 -70.15
C PHE A 64 32.90 50.21 -71.02
N ASN A 65 34.14 50.10 -70.63
CA ASN A 65 35.06 49.11 -71.21
C ASN A 65 34.45 47.71 -71.01
N PRO A 66 34.21 46.92 -72.09
CA PRO A 66 33.59 45.61 -72.02
C PRO A 66 34.34 44.63 -71.05
N LEU A 67 35.66 44.81 -70.89
CA LEU A 67 36.47 44.09 -69.97
C LEU A 67 36.12 44.41 -68.53
N ILE A 68 35.80 45.65 -68.17
CA ILE A 68 35.36 46.01 -66.82
C ILE A 68 33.97 45.49 -66.53
N PHE A 69 33.05 45.47 -67.57
CA PHE A 69 31.74 44.89 -67.41
C PHE A 69 31.80 43.34 -67.14
N LEU A 70 32.63 42.67 -67.94
CA LEU A 70 32.86 41.23 -67.72
C LEU A 70 33.52 40.92 -66.36
N ALA A 71 34.45 41.77 -65.93
CA ALA A 71 35.05 41.61 -64.59
C ALA A 71 34.05 41.88 -63.49
N VAL A 72 33.19 42.89 -63.56
CA VAL A 72 32.12 43.18 -62.60
C VAL A 72 31.06 42.06 -62.63
N ALA A 73 30.64 41.59 -63.81
CA ALA A 73 29.69 40.48 -63.93
C ALA A 73 30.27 39.18 -63.36
N ALA A 74 31.55 38.90 -63.58
CA ALA A 74 32.25 37.76 -63.02
C ALA A 74 32.33 37.88 -61.48
N LEU A 75 32.67 39.05 -60.96
CA LEU A 75 32.69 39.33 -59.52
C LEU A 75 31.31 39.20 -58.89
N LEU A 76 30.26 39.74 -59.53
CA LEU A 76 28.88 39.54 -59.08
C LEU A 76 28.43 38.11 -59.16
N GLY A 77 28.83 37.40 -60.20
CA GLY A 77 28.57 35.96 -60.33
C GLY A 77 29.23 35.15 -59.22
N VAL A 78 30.52 35.42 -58.97
CA VAL A 78 31.24 34.79 -57.87
C VAL A 78 30.63 35.15 -56.52
N ALA A 79 30.31 36.44 -56.29
CA ALA A 79 29.65 36.88 -55.08
C ALA A 79 28.27 36.24 -54.90
N SER A 80 27.49 36.09 -55.98
CA SER A 80 26.20 35.40 -55.95
C SER A 80 26.34 33.92 -55.59
N VAL A 81 27.32 33.21 -56.18
CA VAL A 81 27.61 31.83 -55.82
C VAL A 81 28.07 31.69 -54.39
N VAL A 82 28.97 32.57 -53.94
CA VAL A 82 29.45 32.58 -52.56
C VAL A 82 28.29 32.84 -51.60
N THR A 83 27.43 33.84 -51.84
CA THR A 83 26.31 34.13 -50.92
C THR A 83 25.15 33.15 -50.99
N THR A 84 25.02 32.35 -52.06
CA THR A 84 24.00 31.27 -52.14
C THR A 84 24.47 29.96 -51.52
N VAL A 85 25.75 29.64 -51.62
CA VAL A 85 26.34 28.39 -51.17
C VAL A 85 26.92 28.50 -49.78
N TYR A 86 27.51 29.67 -49.45
CA TYR A 86 28.15 29.89 -48.16
C TYR A 86 27.37 30.98 -47.38
N THR A 87 27.49 30.91 -46.08
CA THR A 87 26.95 31.90 -45.15
C THR A 87 28.05 32.35 -44.19
N PRO A 88 28.08 33.65 -43.81
CA PRO A 88 28.94 34.12 -42.73
C PRO A 88 28.71 33.29 -41.47
N SER A 89 29.80 32.93 -40.82
CA SER A 89 29.81 32.15 -39.58
C SER A 89 31.08 32.47 -38.78
N TYR A 90 31.15 32.00 -37.58
CA TYR A 90 32.25 32.22 -36.69
C TYR A 90 32.78 30.90 -36.15
N GLN A 91 34.09 30.68 -36.26
CA GLN A 91 34.80 29.67 -35.48
C GLN A 91 34.96 30.22 -34.08
N VAL A 92 34.38 29.52 -33.10
CA VAL A 92 34.52 29.88 -31.70
C VAL A 92 35.65 29.09 -31.07
N SER A 93 36.49 29.78 -30.32
CA SER A 93 37.52 29.12 -29.49
C SER A 93 37.48 29.69 -28.07
N ILE A 94 37.76 28.86 -27.07
CA ILE A 94 37.90 29.23 -25.67
C ILE A 94 39.33 28.91 -25.24
N ASP A 95 40.06 29.91 -24.73
CA ASP A 95 41.50 29.81 -24.40
C ASP A 95 42.36 29.31 -25.56
N GLY A 96 41.95 29.64 -26.81
CA GLY A 96 42.63 29.20 -28.03
C GLY A 96 42.27 27.76 -28.51
N GLU A 97 41.48 27.03 -27.78
CA GLU A 97 40.96 25.71 -28.21
C GLU A 97 39.67 25.87 -29.00
N PRO A 98 39.59 25.31 -30.23
CA PRO A 98 38.39 25.45 -31.06
C PRO A 98 37.23 24.60 -30.49
N ILE A 99 36.09 25.24 -30.23
CA ILE A 99 34.88 24.57 -29.73
C ILE A 99 33.96 24.18 -30.88
N GLY A 100 33.83 25.06 -31.89
CA GLY A 100 32.99 24.77 -33.05
C GLY A 100 32.62 26.00 -33.87
N ILE A 101 31.74 25.79 -34.86
CA ILE A 101 31.28 26.86 -35.76
C ILE A 101 29.84 27.25 -35.40
N VAL A 102 29.56 28.56 -35.32
CA VAL A 102 28.23 29.09 -35.04
C VAL A 102 27.82 30.12 -36.08
N ALA A 103 26.50 30.31 -36.23
CA ALA A 103 25.95 31.26 -37.17
C ALA A 103 26.15 32.74 -36.76
N SER A 104 26.18 33.01 -35.45
CA SER A 104 26.37 34.35 -34.87
C SER A 104 26.97 34.26 -33.47
N GLN A 105 27.66 35.29 -33.04
CA GLN A 105 28.18 35.43 -31.68
C GLN A 105 27.04 35.40 -30.66
N GLU A 106 25.96 36.13 -30.91
CA GLU A 106 24.76 36.16 -30.05
C GLU A 106 24.17 34.75 -29.81
N SER A 107 24.15 33.87 -30.83
CA SER A 107 23.65 32.52 -30.68
C SER A 107 24.53 31.62 -29.80
N PHE A 108 25.84 31.91 -29.80
CA PHE A 108 26.79 31.21 -28.93
C PHE A 108 26.69 31.74 -27.49
N GLU A 109 26.65 33.07 -27.31
CA GLU A 109 26.49 33.72 -26.01
C GLU A 109 25.21 33.23 -25.29
N ALA A 110 24.06 33.13 -26.04
CA ALA A 110 22.85 32.55 -25.49
C ALA A 110 22.98 31.07 -25.16
N THR A 111 23.91 30.33 -25.78
CA THR A 111 24.18 28.94 -25.44
C THR A 111 25.05 28.85 -24.20
N VAL A 112 26.04 29.73 -24.05
CA VAL A 112 26.85 29.84 -22.82
C VAL A 112 25.97 30.19 -21.63
N GLU A 113 25.12 31.21 -21.75
CA GLU A 113 24.17 31.61 -20.67
C GLU A 113 23.27 30.44 -20.22
N ARG A 114 22.78 29.61 -21.18
CA ARG A 114 22.01 28.41 -20.84
C ARG A 114 22.84 27.38 -20.10
N VAL A 115 24.10 27.18 -20.53
CA VAL A 115 25.03 26.25 -19.86
C VAL A 115 25.34 26.74 -18.45
N GLU A 116 25.62 28.03 -18.27
CA GLU A 116 25.88 28.63 -16.94
C GLU A 116 24.66 28.51 -16.03
N THR A 117 23.46 28.81 -16.54
CA THR A 117 22.21 28.63 -15.77
C THR A 117 22.01 27.19 -15.32
N ARG A 118 22.26 26.23 -16.22
CA ARG A 118 22.15 24.80 -15.88
C ARG A 118 23.27 24.35 -14.93
N ALA A 119 24.49 24.81 -15.15
CA ALA A 119 25.62 24.51 -14.25
C ALA A 119 25.37 25.07 -12.84
N THR A 120 24.88 26.31 -12.73
CA THR A 120 24.44 26.91 -11.46
C THR A 120 23.40 26.04 -10.75
N ALA A 121 22.39 25.53 -11.49
CA ALA A 121 21.39 24.65 -10.93
C ALA A 121 21.94 23.28 -10.47
N ILE A 122 22.95 22.76 -11.18
CA ILE A 122 23.62 21.49 -10.85
C ILE A 122 24.55 21.64 -9.65
N LEU A 123 25.36 22.72 -9.63
CA LEU A 123 26.39 22.93 -8.64
C LEU A 123 25.85 23.58 -7.34
N GLY A 124 24.70 24.25 -7.41
CA GLY A 124 24.10 24.93 -6.26
C GLY A 124 24.73 26.27 -5.91
N TYR A 125 25.65 26.76 -6.72
CA TYR A 125 26.25 28.10 -6.60
C TYR A 125 26.29 28.79 -7.96
N ASP A 126 26.42 30.14 -7.97
CA ASP A 126 26.47 30.93 -9.20
C ASP A 126 27.75 30.61 -9.98
N TYR A 127 27.60 29.99 -11.13
CA TYR A 127 28.68 29.54 -12.00
C TYR A 127 28.76 30.43 -13.23
N GLN A 128 29.95 30.91 -13.55
CA GLN A 128 30.26 31.64 -14.79
C GLN A 128 31.39 30.89 -15.49
N MET A 129 31.28 30.78 -16.80
CA MET A 129 32.28 30.09 -17.60
C MET A 129 33.58 30.89 -17.63
N GLU A 130 34.64 30.25 -17.18
CA GLU A 130 35.99 30.84 -17.24
C GLU A 130 36.61 30.63 -18.63
N GLY A 131 37.49 31.56 -19.04
CA GLY A 131 38.22 31.47 -20.29
C GLY A 131 37.93 32.62 -21.26
N GLU A 132 38.94 32.92 -22.11
CA GLU A 132 38.83 33.99 -23.15
C GLU A 132 38.14 33.41 -24.39
N ILE A 133 36.92 33.92 -24.68
CA ILE A 133 36.13 33.51 -25.85
C ILE A 133 36.56 34.35 -27.04
N THR A 134 37.05 33.73 -28.09
CA THR A 134 37.45 34.37 -29.35
C THR A 134 36.59 33.90 -30.51
N TYR A 135 36.36 34.81 -31.46
CA TYR A 135 35.52 34.58 -32.65
C TYR A 135 36.29 34.87 -33.91
N ASP A 136 36.62 33.86 -34.69
CA ASP A 136 37.26 34.04 -35.99
C ASP A 136 36.22 33.97 -37.11
N PHE A 137 36.15 34.99 -37.94
CA PHE A 137 35.24 35.03 -39.07
C PHE A 137 35.57 33.91 -40.08
N THR A 138 34.58 33.16 -40.49
CA THR A 138 34.70 32.13 -41.52
C THR A 138 33.48 32.09 -42.43
N LEU A 139 33.61 31.40 -43.57
CA LEU A 139 32.53 31.14 -44.52
C LEU A 139 32.24 29.62 -44.51
N THR A 140 31.07 29.27 -44.07
CA THR A 140 30.66 27.83 -43.99
C THR A 140 29.51 27.56 -44.96
N LYS A 141 29.45 26.40 -45.56
CA LYS A 141 28.35 26.05 -46.45
C LYS A 141 27.02 26.09 -45.72
N ARG A 142 26.07 26.66 -46.42
CA ARG A 142 24.69 26.78 -45.91
C ARG A 142 24.13 25.37 -45.68
N GLY A 143 23.71 25.08 -44.41
CA GLY A 143 23.23 23.79 -43.99
C GLY A 143 24.28 22.89 -43.31
N GLU A 144 25.56 23.31 -43.31
CA GLU A 144 26.63 22.62 -42.55
C GLU A 144 26.94 23.33 -41.20
N ILE A 145 26.29 24.48 -40.91
CA ILE A 145 26.41 25.14 -39.61
C ILE A 145 25.49 24.44 -38.62
N PRO A 146 26.02 23.79 -37.57
CA PRO A 146 25.20 23.18 -36.54
C PRO A 146 24.47 24.27 -35.72
N ALA A 147 23.38 23.88 -35.06
CA ALA A 147 22.77 24.77 -34.07
C ALA A 147 23.78 25.01 -32.92
N ALA A 148 23.88 26.25 -32.43
CA ALA A 148 24.82 26.60 -31.36
C ALA A 148 24.60 25.71 -30.09
N SER A 149 23.36 25.26 -29.85
CA SER A 149 23.03 24.33 -28.76
C SER A 149 23.72 22.95 -28.89
N SER A 150 24.19 22.57 -30.08
CA SER A 150 24.96 21.34 -30.25
C SER A 150 26.36 21.41 -29.61
N LEU A 151 26.80 22.63 -29.26
CA LEU A 151 28.07 22.84 -28.56
C LEU A 151 27.94 22.75 -27.03
N GLU A 152 26.70 22.65 -26.47
CA GLU A 152 26.48 22.50 -25.03
C GLU A 152 27.31 21.37 -24.39
N PRO A 153 27.39 20.15 -24.97
CA PRO A 153 28.22 19.09 -24.40
C PRO A 153 29.68 19.48 -24.23
N ALA A 154 30.28 20.13 -25.25
CA ALA A 154 31.68 20.56 -25.20
C ALA A 154 31.91 21.68 -24.18
N LEU A 155 30.89 22.50 -23.89
CA LEU A 155 30.93 23.51 -22.83
C LEU A 155 30.81 22.87 -21.45
N PHE A 156 29.91 21.89 -21.27
CA PHE A 156 29.78 21.16 -20.00
C PHE A 156 31.04 20.35 -19.67
N ASP A 157 31.67 19.73 -20.67
CA ASP A 157 32.89 18.93 -20.47
C ASP A 157 34.08 19.78 -20.00
N ARG A 158 34.01 21.13 -20.10
CA ARG A 158 35.02 22.07 -19.56
C ARG A 158 34.76 22.46 -18.10
N ILE A 159 33.58 22.13 -17.54
CA ILE A 159 33.25 22.44 -16.15
C ILE A 159 33.79 21.32 -15.28
N GLY A 160 34.88 21.59 -14.51
CA GLY A 160 35.64 20.59 -13.76
C GLY A 160 34.80 19.87 -12.66
N ASP A 161 33.79 20.56 -12.11
CA ASP A 161 32.94 20.04 -11.03
C ASP A 161 31.63 19.41 -11.54
N VAL A 162 31.49 19.27 -12.87
CA VAL A 162 30.34 18.66 -13.51
C VAL A 162 30.78 17.48 -14.38
N MET A 163 30.10 16.37 -14.21
CA MET A 163 30.38 15.16 -14.98
C MET A 163 29.10 14.62 -15.64
N LYS A 164 29.26 13.89 -16.74
CA LYS A 164 28.18 13.22 -17.43
C LYS A 164 28.08 11.78 -16.99
N SER A 165 27.07 11.45 -16.19
CA SER A 165 26.90 10.12 -15.59
C SER A 165 25.49 9.59 -15.80
N TYR A 166 25.32 8.30 -15.58
CA TYR A 166 24.00 7.68 -15.44
C TYR A 166 23.51 7.90 -14.01
N VAL A 167 22.36 8.53 -13.87
CA VAL A 167 21.76 8.90 -12.58
C VAL A 167 20.56 8.01 -12.31
N LEU A 168 20.54 7.41 -11.12
CA LEU A 168 19.41 6.66 -10.63
C LEU A 168 18.47 7.59 -9.87
N LEU A 169 17.21 7.62 -10.33
CA LEU A 169 16.12 8.31 -9.65
C LEU A 169 15.07 7.29 -9.22
N VAL A 170 14.61 7.41 -8.00
CA VAL A 170 13.46 6.70 -7.46
C VAL A 170 12.40 7.73 -7.08
N ASN A 171 11.22 7.64 -7.68
CA ASN A 171 10.13 8.61 -7.50
C ASN A 171 10.56 10.08 -7.75
N GLY A 172 11.53 10.27 -8.66
CA GLY A 172 12.08 11.59 -8.99
C GLY A 172 13.16 12.09 -8.02
N GLN A 173 13.50 11.36 -6.99
CA GLN A 173 14.59 11.67 -6.06
C GLN A 173 15.88 11.00 -6.54
N VAL A 174 16.97 11.76 -6.58
CA VAL A 174 18.30 11.24 -6.93
C VAL A 174 18.80 10.37 -5.78
N VAL A 175 19.14 9.13 -6.12
CA VAL A 175 19.76 8.16 -5.18
C VAL A 175 21.29 8.22 -5.31
N GLY A 176 21.78 8.29 -6.55
CA GLY A 176 23.19 8.38 -6.85
C GLY A 176 23.43 8.28 -8.35
N ALA A 177 24.69 8.12 -8.74
CA ALA A 177 25.08 8.04 -10.13
C ALA A 177 26.20 7.01 -10.34
N ALA A 178 26.35 6.54 -11.59
CA ALA A 178 27.45 5.68 -11.97
C ALA A 178 27.97 6.04 -13.38
N GLU A 179 29.20 5.66 -13.65
CA GLU A 179 29.81 5.87 -14.97
C GLU A 179 29.13 5.04 -16.05
N ASN A 180 28.71 3.81 -15.70
CA ASN A 180 28.04 2.91 -16.62
C ASN A 180 26.61 2.59 -16.17
N GLU A 181 25.68 2.55 -17.11
CA GLU A 181 24.28 2.16 -16.86
C GLU A 181 24.17 0.74 -16.30
N SER A 182 25.04 -0.16 -16.78
CA SER A 182 25.09 -1.56 -16.34
C SER A 182 25.35 -1.71 -14.84
N ASP A 183 26.12 -0.80 -14.23
CA ASP A 183 26.46 -0.89 -12.81
C ASP A 183 25.21 -0.60 -11.95
N ILE A 184 24.43 0.41 -12.35
CA ILE A 184 23.13 0.71 -11.72
C ILE A 184 22.13 -0.43 -11.96
N GLN A 185 22.09 -0.99 -13.18
CA GLN A 185 21.18 -2.10 -13.48
C GLN A 185 21.52 -3.34 -12.64
N ASN A 186 22.79 -3.70 -12.52
CA ASN A 186 23.24 -4.78 -11.66
C ASN A 186 22.91 -4.55 -10.18
N LEU A 187 23.03 -3.31 -9.71
CA LEU A 187 22.62 -2.92 -8.37
C LEU A 187 21.12 -3.16 -8.16
N LEU A 188 20.29 -2.68 -9.08
CA LEU A 188 18.83 -2.88 -9.02
C LEU A 188 18.45 -4.37 -9.07
N ASP A 189 19.13 -5.14 -9.92
CA ASP A 189 18.92 -6.58 -10.03
C ASP A 189 19.32 -7.30 -8.72
N SER A 190 20.39 -6.83 -8.05
CA SER A 190 20.80 -7.37 -6.74
C SER A 190 19.76 -7.08 -5.65
N VAL A 191 19.14 -5.91 -5.67
CA VAL A 191 18.03 -5.57 -4.75
C VAL A 191 16.84 -6.49 -4.98
N LYS A 192 16.41 -6.69 -6.24
CA LYS A 192 15.34 -7.65 -6.56
C LYS A 192 15.69 -9.08 -6.11
N ALA A 193 16.93 -9.50 -6.35
CA ALA A 193 17.40 -10.84 -6.02
C ALA A 193 17.32 -11.15 -4.51
N SER A 194 17.41 -10.14 -3.65
CA SER A 194 17.27 -10.31 -2.19
C SER A 194 15.86 -10.75 -1.76
N TYR A 195 14.85 -10.53 -2.60
CA TYR A 195 13.45 -10.90 -2.35
C TYR A 195 12.98 -12.10 -3.18
N THR A 196 13.83 -12.67 -4.03
CA THR A 196 13.48 -13.79 -4.92
C THR A 196 13.94 -15.13 -4.37
N ASN A 197 13.25 -16.20 -4.76
CA ASN A 197 13.59 -17.58 -4.45
C ASN A 197 13.33 -18.47 -5.69
N GLU A 198 13.49 -19.79 -5.55
CA GLU A 198 13.32 -20.74 -6.63
C GLU A 198 11.89 -20.81 -7.23
N ASN A 199 10.88 -20.33 -6.50
CA ASN A 199 9.49 -20.32 -6.93
C ASN A 199 9.07 -18.97 -7.54
N THR A 200 9.92 -17.96 -7.50
CA THR A 200 9.60 -16.61 -7.96
C THR A 200 9.50 -16.57 -9.49
N VAL A 201 8.35 -16.19 -9.98
CA VAL A 201 8.05 -16.05 -11.42
C VAL A 201 8.14 -14.61 -11.92
N SER A 202 7.98 -13.63 -11.04
CA SER A 202 8.20 -12.22 -11.36
C SER A 202 8.71 -11.44 -10.15
N ALA A 203 9.50 -10.38 -10.42
CA ALA A 203 9.99 -9.44 -9.43
C ALA A 203 10.04 -8.04 -10.04
N GLU A 204 9.22 -7.14 -9.55
CA GLU A 204 9.09 -5.78 -10.06
C GLU A 204 9.21 -4.74 -8.93
N PHE A 205 9.67 -3.55 -9.28
CA PHE A 205 9.63 -2.43 -8.35
C PHE A 205 8.24 -1.80 -8.38
N THR A 206 7.69 -1.49 -7.22
CA THR A 206 6.43 -0.75 -7.12
C THR A 206 6.62 0.75 -7.28
N ASP A 207 7.86 1.22 -7.06
CA ASP A 207 8.27 2.60 -7.21
C ASP A 207 8.67 2.92 -8.64
N ASN A 208 8.59 4.21 -9.01
CA ASN A 208 9.04 4.69 -10.31
C ASN A 208 10.56 4.83 -10.35
N VAL A 209 11.23 3.84 -10.95
CA VAL A 209 12.67 3.79 -11.11
C VAL A 209 13.06 4.28 -12.50
N VAL A 210 13.92 5.30 -12.56
CA VAL A 210 14.40 5.88 -13.83
C VAL A 210 15.92 5.97 -13.80
N ILE A 211 16.56 5.43 -14.83
CA ILE A 211 17.98 5.66 -15.10
C ILE A 211 18.08 6.65 -16.26
N THR A 212 18.74 7.76 -16.06
CA THR A 212 18.90 8.78 -17.10
C THR A 212 20.34 9.27 -17.18
N ARG A 213 20.82 9.49 -18.42
CA ARG A 213 22.15 10.05 -18.63
C ARG A 213 22.06 11.57 -18.66
N GLN A 214 22.69 12.23 -17.67
CA GLN A 214 22.65 13.69 -17.54
C GLN A 214 23.94 14.24 -16.93
N TYR A 215 24.10 15.56 -16.99
CA TYR A 215 25.17 16.25 -16.26
C TYR A 215 24.77 16.44 -14.82
N ILE A 216 25.68 16.13 -13.91
CA ILE A 216 25.51 16.21 -12.44
C ILE A 216 26.76 16.82 -11.81
N SER A 217 26.67 17.27 -10.56
CA SER A 217 27.84 17.60 -9.76
C SER A 217 28.69 16.35 -9.52
N SER A 218 30.01 16.52 -9.55
CA SER A 218 30.95 15.46 -9.17
C SER A 218 30.81 15.02 -7.70
N ASP A 219 30.10 15.81 -6.86
CA ASP A 219 29.82 15.49 -5.46
C ASP A 219 28.65 14.51 -5.27
N VAL A 220 27.90 14.17 -6.33
CA VAL A 220 26.82 13.17 -6.23
C VAL A 220 27.43 11.81 -5.90
N GLU A 221 26.78 11.12 -4.94
CA GLU A 221 27.19 9.78 -4.48
C GLU A 221 27.33 8.80 -5.65
N GLN A 222 28.50 8.21 -5.78
CA GLN A 222 28.86 7.26 -6.83
C GLN A 222 29.30 5.90 -6.28
N ASP A 223 29.32 5.75 -4.95
CA ASP A 223 29.56 4.46 -4.32
C ASP A 223 28.31 3.58 -4.43
N LEU A 224 28.43 2.49 -5.17
CA LEU A 224 27.32 1.53 -5.36
C LEU A 224 26.88 0.88 -4.07
N ASP A 225 27.78 0.67 -3.10
CA ASP A 225 27.45 0.10 -1.80
C ASP A 225 26.62 1.10 -0.96
N ALA A 226 26.95 2.39 -1.02
CA ALA A 226 26.18 3.44 -0.38
C ALA A 226 24.81 3.63 -1.05
N MET A 227 24.75 3.54 -2.38
CA MET A 227 23.48 3.53 -3.12
C MET A 227 22.63 2.32 -2.74
N ALA A 228 23.22 1.11 -2.63
CA ALA A 228 22.53 -0.09 -2.16
C ALA A 228 21.94 0.10 -0.77
N ALA A 229 22.75 0.63 0.16
CA ALA A 229 22.31 0.94 1.52
C ALA A 229 21.14 1.94 1.55
N THR A 230 21.17 2.95 0.67
CA THR A 230 20.07 3.91 0.53
C THR A 230 18.79 3.25 0.03
N LEU A 231 18.89 2.42 -1.02
CA LEU A 231 17.73 1.73 -1.62
C LEU A 231 17.04 0.76 -0.64
N THR A 232 17.81 0.14 0.24
CA THR A 232 17.32 -0.81 1.25
C THR A 232 17.06 -0.17 2.62
N SER A 233 17.34 1.14 2.77
CA SER A 233 17.13 1.83 4.04
C SER A 233 15.66 1.88 4.42
N ASN A 234 15.38 1.65 5.70
CA ASN A 234 14.03 1.75 6.22
C ASN A 234 13.54 3.20 6.28
N THR A 235 12.40 3.48 5.65
CA THR A 235 11.76 4.81 5.61
C THR A 235 10.67 5.00 6.66
N ASN A 236 10.30 3.94 7.39
CA ASN A 236 9.20 3.97 8.36
C ASN A 236 9.61 4.44 9.77
N GLY A 237 10.80 5.00 9.94
CA GLY A 237 11.35 5.47 11.21
C GLY A 237 11.80 4.33 12.13
N GLU A 238 11.74 4.55 13.45
CA GLU A 238 12.06 3.47 14.41
C GLU A 238 11.00 2.37 14.31
N THR A 239 11.46 1.16 13.96
CA THR A 239 10.61 -0.02 13.78
C THR A 239 10.75 -1.01 14.93
N THR A 240 11.71 -0.80 15.83
CA THR A 240 11.96 -1.68 16.97
C THR A 240 11.82 -0.93 18.28
N TYR A 241 11.42 -1.67 19.33
CA TYR A 241 11.30 -1.17 20.70
C TYR A 241 11.90 -2.16 21.69
N GLU A 242 12.71 -1.69 22.62
CA GLU A 242 13.27 -2.50 23.70
C GLU A 242 12.33 -2.45 24.91
N VAL A 243 11.79 -3.60 25.31
CA VAL A 243 10.83 -3.75 26.41
C VAL A 243 11.41 -3.28 27.73
N GLN A 244 10.70 -2.39 28.40
CA GLN A 244 11.06 -1.82 29.69
C GLN A 244 10.24 -2.39 30.85
N ALA A 245 10.66 -2.09 32.06
CA ALA A 245 9.97 -2.54 33.26
C ALA A 245 8.59 -1.89 33.38
N GLY A 246 7.54 -2.71 33.37
CA GLY A 246 6.14 -2.27 33.45
C GLY A 246 5.39 -2.34 32.12
N ASP A 247 6.08 -2.64 31.02
CA ASP A 247 5.46 -2.81 29.72
C ASP A 247 4.61 -4.08 29.66
N THR A 248 3.54 -3.99 28.91
CA THR A 248 2.71 -5.12 28.52
C THR A 248 2.54 -5.16 27.01
N PHE A 249 2.41 -6.35 26.45
CA PHE A 249 2.21 -6.50 25.00
C PHE A 249 1.01 -5.70 24.48
N MET A 250 -0.08 -5.63 25.27
CA MET A 250 -1.27 -4.86 24.94
C MET A 250 -1.01 -3.35 24.96
N ALA A 251 -0.27 -2.83 25.97
CA ALA A 251 0.05 -1.42 26.03
C ALA A 251 0.92 -0.99 24.86
N LEU A 252 1.97 -1.78 24.56
CA LEU A 252 2.86 -1.51 23.41
C LEU A 252 2.12 -1.53 22.06
N ALA A 253 1.15 -2.44 21.88
CA ALA A 253 0.31 -2.44 20.69
C ALA A 253 -0.51 -1.15 20.59
N LEU A 254 -1.19 -0.75 21.67
CA LEU A 254 -2.03 0.46 21.69
C LEU A 254 -1.21 1.75 21.50
N ASP A 255 -0.04 1.85 22.14
CA ASP A 255 0.85 3.01 22.05
C ASP A 255 1.39 3.21 20.63
N ASN A 256 1.49 2.11 19.85
CA ASN A 256 1.90 2.15 18.46
C ASN A 256 0.72 2.12 17.46
N GLY A 257 -0.51 2.27 17.95
CA GLY A 257 -1.72 2.41 17.14
C GLY A 257 -2.15 1.12 16.43
N MET A 258 -1.74 -0.04 16.92
CA MET A 258 -2.04 -1.36 16.37
C MET A 258 -2.80 -2.25 17.35
N THR A 259 -3.40 -3.29 16.84
CA THR A 259 -4.01 -4.36 17.64
C THR A 259 -2.95 -5.32 18.17
N MET A 260 -3.27 -6.06 19.24
CA MET A 260 -2.38 -7.13 19.73
C MET A 260 -2.05 -8.17 18.66
N ARG A 261 -2.98 -8.46 17.76
CA ARG A 261 -2.80 -9.42 16.68
C ARG A 261 -1.80 -8.92 15.63
N GLU A 262 -1.82 -7.64 15.30
CA GLU A 262 -0.85 -7.02 14.38
C GLU A 262 0.54 -6.99 15.00
N LEU A 263 0.66 -6.63 16.28
CA LEU A 263 1.94 -6.68 16.98
C LEU A 263 2.48 -8.11 17.11
N GLU A 264 1.61 -9.11 17.32
CA GLU A 264 1.98 -10.53 17.36
C GLU A 264 2.47 -11.02 15.99
N ALA A 265 1.83 -10.57 14.91
CA ALA A 265 2.24 -10.90 13.53
C ALA A 265 3.63 -10.34 13.20
N LEU A 266 3.97 -9.15 13.68
CA LEU A 266 5.31 -8.56 13.54
C LEU A 266 6.38 -9.28 14.40
N ASN A 267 5.96 -10.06 15.41
CA ASN A 267 6.85 -10.71 16.38
C ASN A 267 6.57 -12.22 16.49
N PRO A 268 6.71 -13.00 15.43
CA PRO A 268 6.42 -14.42 15.44
C PRO A 268 7.32 -15.14 16.47
N GLY A 269 6.69 -15.93 17.35
CA GLY A 269 7.38 -16.70 18.38
C GLY A 269 7.58 -15.96 19.72
N VAL A 270 7.12 -14.74 19.86
CA VAL A 270 7.08 -14.03 21.14
C VAL A 270 5.88 -14.50 21.96
N ASP A 271 6.10 -14.84 23.25
CA ASP A 271 5.01 -15.14 24.18
C ASP A 271 4.36 -13.84 24.65
N VAL A 272 3.18 -13.53 24.12
CA VAL A 272 2.42 -12.31 24.43
C VAL A 272 2.11 -12.12 25.91
N ASN A 273 2.14 -13.20 26.72
CA ASN A 273 1.89 -13.19 28.14
C ASN A 273 3.17 -13.09 28.98
N LYS A 274 4.35 -13.13 28.35
CA LYS A 274 5.64 -13.16 29.05
C LYS A 274 6.69 -12.33 28.32
N LEU A 275 6.56 -11.03 28.41
CA LEU A 275 7.62 -10.12 27.94
C LEU A 275 8.80 -10.12 28.92
N MET A 276 10.00 -10.06 28.37
CA MET A 276 11.23 -9.90 29.14
C MET A 276 11.78 -8.49 28.99
N ILE A 277 12.22 -7.88 30.08
CA ILE A 277 12.89 -6.58 30.03
C ILE A 277 14.17 -6.73 29.19
N GLY A 278 14.39 -5.77 28.26
CA GLY A 278 15.49 -5.83 27.30
C GLY A 278 15.16 -6.67 26.05
N GLN A 279 13.98 -7.27 25.97
CA GLN A 279 13.53 -7.94 24.74
C GLN A 279 13.22 -6.89 23.67
N VAL A 280 13.76 -7.09 22.45
CA VAL A 280 13.47 -6.21 21.32
C VAL A 280 12.22 -6.74 20.60
N LEU A 281 11.25 -5.87 20.39
CA LEU A 281 10.04 -6.12 19.62
C LEU A 281 10.02 -5.23 18.37
N ASN A 282 9.56 -5.78 17.26
CA ASN A 282 9.20 -4.99 16.08
C ASN A 282 7.84 -4.31 16.35
N ILE A 283 7.82 -2.98 16.32
CA ILE A 283 6.63 -2.16 16.57
C ILE A 283 6.08 -1.49 15.30
N LYS A 284 6.77 -1.62 14.19
CA LYS A 284 6.36 -1.21 12.86
C LYS A 284 6.98 -2.14 11.84
N GLU A 285 6.34 -2.23 10.69
CA GLU A 285 6.91 -2.89 9.53
C GLU A 285 8.02 -2.03 8.92
N GLU A 286 9.14 -2.64 8.57
CA GLU A 286 10.18 -1.95 7.81
C GLU A 286 9.72 -1.75 6.38
N ILE A 287 9.78 -0.49 5.92
CA ILE A 287 9.46 -0.12 4.54
C ILE A 287 10.76 0.34 3.90
N PRO A 288 11.36 -0.43 2.97
CA PRO A 288 12.57 -0.02 2.28
C PRO A 288 12.29 1.20 1.40
N PHE A 289 13.33 2.00 1.13
CA PHE A 289 13.23 3.16 0.24
C PHE A 289 12.79 2.77 -1.17
N LEU A 290 13.20 1.58 -1.64
CA LEU A 290 12.77 1.00 -2.91
C LEU A 290 12.05 -0.32 -2.64
N SER A 291 10.74 -0.34 -2.88
CA SER A 291 9.91 -1.52 -2.62
C SER A 291 9.88 -2.47 -3.81
N VAL A 292 9.92 -3.77 -3.48
CA VAL A 292 9.90 -4.87 -4.46
C VAL A 292 8.64 -5.71 -4.25
N GLU A 293 7.87 -5.88 -5.32
CA GLU A 293 6.79 -6.86 -5.40
C GLU A 293 7.29 -8.11 -6.11
N THR A 294 7.07 -9.27 -5.49
CA THR A 294 7.38 -10.57 -6.10
C THR A 294 6.14 -11.45 -6.16
N VAL A 295 6.06 -12.30 -7.18
CA VAL A 295 5.03 -13.35 -7.30
C VAL A 295 5.73 -14.69 -7.32
N ASP A 296 5.35 -15.55 -6.37
CA ASP A 296 5.85 -16.91 -6.26
C ASP A 296 4.78 -17.90 -6.70
N HIS A 297 5.14 -18.82 -7.60
CA HIS A 297 4.30 -19.94 -7.97
C HIS A 297 4.59 -21.14 -7.08
N VAL A 298 3.74 -21.38 -6.09
CA VAL A 298 3.98 -22.39 -5.06
C VAL A 298 2.99 -23.53 -5.14
N THR A 299 3.48 -24.74 -4.84
CA THR A 299 2.64 -25.93 -4.71
C THR A 299 2.85 -26.52 -3.32
N TYR A 300 1.75 -26.70 -2.59
CA TYR A 300 1.76 -27.26 -1.22
C TYR A 300 0.59 -28.18 -1.00
N THR A 301 0.65 -28.94 0.10
CA THR A 301 -0.44 -29.84 0.51
C THR A 301 -1.14 -29.25 1.72
N GLU A 302 -2.47 -29.23 1.66
CA GLU A 302 -3.30 -28.82 2.80
C GLU A 302 -4.35 -29.88 3.14
N SER A 303 -4.90 -29.80 4.36
CA SER A 303 -5.93 -30.71 4.85
C SER A 303 -7.32 -30.29 4.40
N ILE A 304 -8.12 -31.25 3.95
CA ILE A 304 -9.56 -31.09 3.72
C ILE A 304 -10.28 -31.63 4.95
N ALA A 305 -10.93 -30.76 5.71
CA ALA A 305 -11.63 -31.18 6.92
C ALA A 305 -12.69 -32.24 6.63
N ALA A 306 -12.77 -33.28 7.51
CA ALA A 306 -13.78 -34.30 7.45
C ALA A 306 -15.19 -33.66 7.54
N PRO A 307 -16.09 -33.89 6.58
CA PRO A 307 -17.48 -33.43 6.70
C PRO A 307 -18.14 -34.08 7.92
N VAL A 308 -18.89 -33.29 8.67
CA VAL A 308 -19.61 -33.80 9.87
C VAL A 308 -21.07 -34.04 9.50
N ARG A 309 -21.50 -35.30 9.71
CA ARG A 309 -22.93 -35.66 9.60
C ARG A 309 -23.48 -35.91 10.98
N GLU A 310 -24.54 -35.21 11.32
CA GLU A 310 -25.30 -35.45 12.55
C GLU A 310 -26.41 -36.46 12.28
N VAL A 311 -26.59 -37.38 13.22
CA VAL A 311 -27.64 -38.40 13.24
C VAL A 311 -28.40 -38.30 14.55
N GLU A 312 -29.69 -38.12 14.48
CA GLU A 312 -30.56 -38.03 15.65
C GLU A 312 -30.58 -39.36 16.43
N ASP A 313 -30.43 -39.27 17.76
CA ASP A 313 -30.56 -40.41 18.69
C ASP A 313 -31.57 -40.07 19.79
N SER A 314 -32.75 -40.68 19.70
CA SER A 314 -33.83 -40.50 20.68
C SER A 314 -33.57 -41.17 22.04
N SER A 315 -32.48 -41.93 22.18
CA SER A 315 -32.06 -42.48 23.46
C SER A 315 -31.23 -41.51 24.30
N MET A 316 -30.61 -40.52 23.64
CA MET A 316 -29.76 -39.51 24.26
C MET A 316 -30.52 -38.21 24.51
N TYR A 317 -30.16 -37.51 25.58
CA TYR A 317 -30.80 -36.23 25.88
C TYR A 317 -30.31 -35.11 24.97
N VAL A 318 -31.16 -34.11 24.72
CA VAL A 318 -30.82 -32.89 24.01
C VAL A 318 -29.58 -32.25 24.65
N GLY A 319 -28.58 -31.94 23.80
CA GLY A 319 -27.28 -31.43 24.20
C GLY A 319 -26.20 -32.49 24.44
N ASP A 320 -26.56 -33.74 24.51
CA ASP A 320 -25.59 -34.82 24.55
C ASP A 320 -25.19 -35.21 23.12
N THR A 321 -23.90 -35.46 22.90
CA THR A 321 -23.37 -35.89 21.60
C THR A 321 -22.48 -37.12 21.78
N LYS A 322 -22.45 -37.98 20.77
CA LYS A 322 -21.58 -39.15 20.74
C LYS A 322 -21.00 -39.36 19.36
N VAL A 323 -19.69 -39.42 19.27
CA VAL A 323 -19.03 -39.75 18.02
C VAL A 323 -19.26 -41.22 17.69
N LEU A 324 -19.94 -41.50 16.57
CA LEU A 324 -20.18 -42.83 16.04
C LEU A 324 -19.08 -43.28 15.10
N SER A 325 -18.55 -42.36 14.30
CA SER A 325 -17.39 -42.52 13.45
C SER A 325 -16.54 -41.26 13.53
N ALA A 326 -15.24 -41.41 13.78
CA ALA A 326 -14.33 -40.26 13.90
C ALA A 326 -14.14 -39.54 12.56
N GLY A 327 -14.35 -40.25 11.45
CA GLY A 327 -13.94 -39.75 10.14
C GLY A 327 -12.42 -39.62 10.02
N SER A 328 -11.97 -39.10 8.93
CA SER A 328 -10.59 -38.69 8.72
C SER A 328 -10.55 -37.50 7.75
N ASP A 329 -9.67 -36.56 8.00
CA ASP A 329 -9.42 -35.48 7.06
C ASP A 329 -8.82 -36.02 5.76
N GLY A 330 -9.18 -35.42 4.66
CA GLY A 330 -8.56 -35.61 3.37
C GLY A 330 -7.33 -34.72 3.20
N THR A 331 -6.69 -34.86 2.08
CA THR A 331 -5.57 -33.98 1.68
C THR A 331 -5.75 -33.54 0.25
N GLN A 332 -5.41 -32.29 -0.04
CA GLN A 332 -5.36 -31.76 -1.40
C GLN A 332 -4.03 -31.09 -1.65
N GLN A 333 -3.60 -31.17 -2.89
CA GLN A 333 -2.50 -30.36 -3.41
C GLN A 333 -3.09 -29.07 -3.96
N VAL A 334 -2.52 -27.96 -3.57
CA VAL A 334 -2.92 -26.62 -4.01
C VAL A 334 -1.73 -25.98 -4.71
N THR A 335 -1.97 -25.46 -5.89
CA THR A 335 -1.03 -24.60 -6.60
C THR A 335 -1.60 -23.18 -6.55
N ALA A 336 -0.76 -22.23 -6.16
CA ALA A 336 -1.16 -20.84 -5.98
C ALA A 336 -0.05 -19.89 -6.41
N ASP A 337 -0.47 -18.74 -6.91
CA ASP A 337 0.38 -17.58 -7.10
C ASP A 337 0.26 -16.69 -5.86
N VAL A 338 1.39 -16.49 -5.19
CA VAL A 338 1.46 -15.72 -3.94
C VAL A 338 2.24 -14.45 -4.20
N THR A 339 1.57 -13.31 -4.00
CA THR A 339 2.17 -11.99 -4.14
C THR A 339 2.76 -11.53 -2.81
N TYR A 340 4.00 -11.11 -2.85
CA TYR A 340 4.71 -10.53 -1.72
C TYR A 340 5.13 -9.10 -2.02
N LEU A 341 5.00 -8.22 -1.04
CA LEU A 341 5.59 -6.88 -1.06
C LEU A 341 6.69 -6.84 0.01
N ASN A 342 7.92 -6.57 -0.41
CA ASN A 342 9.10 -6.56 0.47
C ASN A 342 9.23 -7.83 1.33
N GLY A 343 8.87 -9.00 0.76
CA GLY A 343 8.91 -10.29 1.44
C GLY A 343 7.70 -10.63 2.31
N HIS A 344 6.72 -9.74 2.45
CA HIS A 344 5.47 -9.98 3.19
C HIS A 344 4.33 -10.36 2.24
N GLU A 345 3.64 -11.47 2.52
CA GLU A 345 2.51 -11.93 1.70
C GLU A 345 1.38 -10.90 1.74
N THR A 346 0.97 -10.41 0.56
CA THR A 346 -0.12 -9.43 0.40
C THR A 346 -1.35 -10.03 -0.27
N ALA A 347 -1.16 -11.03 -1.14
CA ALA A 347 -2.24 -11.71 -1.82
C ALA A 347 -1.87 -13.16 -2.14
N ARG A 348 -2.91 -14.00 -2.27
CA ARG A 348 -2.77 -15.40 -2.69
C ARG A 348 -3.91 -15.76 -3.63
N GLU A 349 -3.59 -16.20 -4.82
CA GLU A 349 -4.55 -16.67 -5.81
C GLU A 349 -4.31 -18.17 -6.07
N VAL A 350 -5.31 -18.98 -5.71
CA VAL A 350 -5.27 -20.42 -5.99
C VAL A 350 -5.57 -20.64 -7.45
N THR A 351 -4.62 -21.22 -8.18
CA THR A 351 -4.71 -21.49 -9.62
C THR A 351 -5.20 -22.91 -9.91
N GLU A 352 -4.82 -23.89 -9.06
CA GLU A 352 -5.23 -25.27 -9.22
C GLU A 352 -5.38 -25.96 -7.86
N THR A 353 -6.35 -26.88 -7.78
CA THR A 353 -6.54 -27.74 -6.61
C THR A 353 -6.78 -29.15 -7.05
N THR A 354 -5.96 -30.09 -6.57
CA THR A 354 -6.10 -31.52 -6.84
C THR A 354 -6.26 -32.31 -5.56
N VAL A 355 -7.39 -32.99 -5.39
CA VAL A 355 -7.64 -33.82 -4.21
C VAL A 355 -6.77 -35.09 -4.27
N LEU A 356 -5.88 -35.26 -3.30
CA LEU A 356 -5.00 -36.41 -3.15
C LEU A 356 -5.67 -37.53 -2.39
N THR A 357 -6.34 -37.21 -1.29
CA THR A 357 -7.07 -38.14 -0.46
C THR A 357 -8.43 -37.55 -0.11
N GLN A 358 -9.49 -38.28 -0.40
CA GLN A 358 -10.84 -37.87 -0.02
C GLN A 358 -11.03 -37.95 1.49
N PRO A 359 -11.64 -36.93 2.12
CA PRO A 359 -12.00 -36.98 3.52
C PRO A 359 -13.08 -38.04 3.73
N THR A 360 -13.05 -38.74 4.89
CA THR A 360 -14.10 -39.64 5.30
C THR A 360 -14.99 -38.95 6.34
N GLU A 361 -16.30 -39.21 6.24
CA GLU A 361 -17.29 -38.50 7.02
C GLU A 361 -17.17 -38.82 8.53
N LYS A 362 -17.16 -37.77 9.36
CA LYS A 362 -17.32 -37.85 10.80
C LYS A 362 -18.83 -37.92 11.12
N VAL A 363 -19.27 -39.00 11.77
CA VAL A 363 -20.67 -39.15 12.15
C VAL A 363 -20.83 -38.93 13.65
N VAL A 364 -21.69 -38.01 14.03
CA VAL A 364 -21.98 -37.63 15.40
C VAL A 364 -23.44 -37.84 15.70
N ALA A 365 -23.76 -38.70 16.68
CA ALA A 365 -25.12 -38.81 17.22
C ALA A 365 -25.42 -37.59 18.10
N VAL A 366 -26.55 -36.95 17.86
CA VAL A 366 -27.09 -35.83 18.65
C VAL A 366 -28.36 -36.25 19.35
N GLY A 367 -28.43 -36.05 20.66
CA GLY A 367 -29.57 -36.41 21.45
C GLY A 367 -30.81 -35.58 21.15
N THR A 368 -31.96 -36.21 20.95
CA THR A 368 -33.26 -35.59 20.74
C THR A 368 -34.23 -35.75 21.88
N LYS A 369 -33.90 -36.58 22.89
CA LYS A 369 -34.73 -36.81 24.06
C LYS A 369 -34.73 -35.59 24.96
N GLU A 370 -35.87 -35.04 25.27
CA GLU A 370 -35.98 -33.93 26.23
C GLU A 370 -35.48 -34.36 27.62
N LYS A 371 -34.62 -33.53 28.24
CA LYS A 371 -34.19 -33.73 29.61
C LYS A 371 -35.35 -33.52 30.56
N PRO A 372 -35.72 -34.50 31.41
CA PRO A 372 -36.72 -34.26 32.44
C PRO A 372 -36.35 -33.06 33.30
N SER A 373 -37.34 -32.25 33.65
CA SER A 373 -37.14 -30.99 34.40
C SER A 373 -36.44 -31.18 35.78
N TRP A 374 -36.44 -32.41 36.32
CA TRP A 374 -35.77 -32.75 37.57
C TRP A 374 -34.27 -33.06 37.42
N ILE A 375 -33.74 -33.18 36.20
CA ILE A 375 -32.28 -33.29 35.98
C ILE A 375 -31.63 -31.98 36.28
N ALA A 376 -30.58 -32.01 37.09
CA ALA A 376 -29.80 -30.79 37.42
C ALA A 376 -29.23 -30.13 36.17
N THR A 377 -29.25 -28.81 36.15
CA THR A 377 -28.67 -27.98 35.08
C THR A 377 -27.17 -27.78 35.24
N GLY A 378 -26.63 -28.04 36.43
CA GLY A 378 -25.25 -27.82 36.81
C GLY A 378 -24.96 -26.39 37.29
N SER A 379 -25.96 -25.51 37.29
CA SER A 379 -25.87 -24.16 37.84
C SER A 379 -26.90 -23.96 38.94
N LEU A 380 -26.48 -23.48 40.11
CA LEU A 380 -27.40 -23.21 41.22
C LEU A 380 -28.08 -21.84 41.05
N GLN A 381 -29.33 -21.72 41.59
CA GLN A 381 -30.02 -20.46 41.76
C GLN A 381 -30.25 -20.20 43.26
N TRP A 382 -30.56 -18.96 43.59
CA TRP A 382 -30.95 -18.57 44.95
C TRP A 382 -32.18 -19.35 45.44
N PRO A 383 -32.09 -19.97 46.62
CA PRO A 383 -33.22 -20.72 47.17
C PRO A 383 -34.37 -19.77 47.63
N VAL A 384 -34.03 -18.58 48.05
CA VAL A 384 -34.94 -17.50 48.40
C VAL A 384 -34.20 -16.15 48.19
N TYR A 385 -34.93 -15.11 47.86
CA TYR A 385 -34.35 -13.76 47.79
C TYR A 385 -34.53 -13.04 49.14
N GLY A 386 -33.45 -12.41 49.59
CA GLY A 386 -33.41 -11.69 50.86
C GLY A 386 -32.00 -11.22 51.18
N ASN A 387 -31.86 -10.42 52.26
CA ASN A 387 -30.57 -10.00 52.76
C ASN A 387 -29.81 -11.16 53.42
N ILE A 388 -28.51 -11.29 53.12
CA ILE A 388 -27.67 -12.23 53.88
C ILE A 388 -27.41 -11.68 55.26
N THR A 389 -27.90 -12.38 56.24
CA THR A 389 -27.74 -12.00 57.68
C THR A 389 -26.53 -12.65 58.31
N SER A 390 -26.02 -13.71 57.74
CA SER A 390 -24.79 -14.38 58.16
C SER A 390 -24.12 -15.09 57.01
N TYR A 391 -22.81 -14.94 56.90
CA TYR A 391 -21.99 -15.55 55.88
C TYR A 391 -21.38 -16.88 56.30
N TYR A 392 -20.97 -17.68 55.34
CA TYR A 392 -20.17 -18.88 55.52
C TYR A 392 -18.84 -18.54 56.22
N GLY A 393 -18.42 -19.34 57.19
CA GLY A 393 -17.15 -19.17 57.88
C GLY A 393 -17.28 -19.18 59.41
N TYR A 394 -16.16 -19.00 60.09
CA TYR A 394 -16.14 -19.02 61.55
C TYR A 394 -16.80 -17.76 62.17
N ARG A 395 -17.71 -17.94 63.13
CA ARG A 395 -18.41 -16.86 63.80
C ARG A 395 -18.69 -17.16 65.26
N SER A 396 -18.89 -16.11 66.07
CA SER A 396 -19.36 -16.26 67.46
C SER A 396 -20.87 -16.06 67.48
N ILE A 397 -21.60 -17.08 67.92
CA ILE A 397 -23.06 -17.03 68.07
C ILE A 397 -23.47 -17.91 69.28
N PHE A 398 -24.44 -17.48 70.06
CA PHE A 398 -24.88 -18.15 71.30
C PHE A 398 -23.72 -18.42 72.30
N GLY A 399 -22.72 -17.51 72.32
CA GLY A 399 -21.56 -17.65 73.22
C GLY A 399 -20.53 -18.71 72.82
N SER A 400 -20.62 -19.28 71.64
CA SER A 400 -19.68 -20.26 71.06
C SER A 400 -19.09 -19.80 69.76
N TYR A 401 -17.77 -19.97 69.56
CA TYR A 401 -17.07 -19.77 68.31
C TYR A 401 -17.13 -21.05 67.47
N SER A 402 -17.80 -21.01 66.32
CA SER A 402 -18.03 -22.19 65.52
C SER A 402 -18.12 -21.86 64.04
N LEU A 403 -17.85 -22.84 63.15
CA LEU A 403 -18.01 -22.73 61.72
C LEU A 403 -19.50 -22.61 61.36
N HIS A 404 -19.87 -21.53 60.66
CA HIS A 404 -21.15 -21.42 59.97
C HIS A 404 -21.02 -22.13 58.63
N ARG A 405 -21.79 -23.20 58.46
CA ARG A 405 -21.65 -24.13 57.36
C ARG A 405 -22.27 -23.65 56.03
N GLY A 406 -23.04 -22.58 56.10
CA GLY A 406 -23.76 -22.05 54.94
C GLY A 406 -23.91 -20.55 54.99
N ILE A 407 -24.89 -20.03 54.31
CA ILE A 407 -25.34 -18.62 54.40
C ILE A 407 -26.75 -18.61 54.99
N ASP A 408 -27.03 -17.55 55.81
CA ASP A 408 -28.36 -17.29 56.33
C ASP A 408 -29.01 -16.17 55.54
N ILE A 409 -30.11 -16.44 54.87
CA ILE A 409 -30.84 -15.53 53.97
C ILE A 409 -32.15 -15.14 54.68
N ALA A 410 -32.24 -13.90 55.14
CA ALA A 410 -33.44 -13.37 55.80
C ALA A 410 -34.65 -13.37 54.90
N CYS A 411 -35.76 -13.87 55.34
CA CYS A 411 -37.02 -13.87 54.64
C CYS A 411 -38.21 -13.93 55.61
N SER A 412 -39.41 -13.57 55.14
CA SER A 412 -40.63 -13.62 55.98
C SER A 412 -41.04 -15.09 56.26
N TYR A 413 -41.68 -15.25 57.44
CA TYR A 413 -42.21 -16.57 57.82
C TYR A 413 -43.19 -17.09 56.74
N GLY A 414 -43.04 -18.35 56.34
CA GLY A 414 -43.88 -18.99 55.32
C GLY A 414 -43.50 -18.68 53.89
N THR A 415 -42.45 -17.85 53.61
CA THR A 415 -41.91 -17.65 52.27
C THR A 415 -41.51 -18.97 51.65
N GLY A 416 -41.78 -19.19 50.36
CA GLY A 416 -41.37 -20.39 49.63
C GLY A 416 -39.87 -20.50 49.52
N ILE A 417 -39.32 -21.64 49.90
CA ILE A 417 -37.92 -22.01 49.68
C ILE A 417 -37.87 -22.89 48.45
N SER A 418 -37.08 -22.51 47.46
CA SER A 418 -37.00 -23.20 46.21
C SER A 418 -35.75 -24.05 46.08
N ALA A 419 -35.85 -25.17 45.37
CA ALA A 419 -34.71 -25.99 45.01
C ALA A 419 -33.71 -25.20 44.16
N ALA A 420 -32.45 -25.14 44.55
CA ALA A 420 -31.42 -24.38 43.86
C ALA A 420 -31.11 -24.95 42.47
N ASP A 421 -31.30 -26.25 42.29
CA ASP A 421 -31.24 -26.93 40.97
C ASP A 421 -32.14 -28.18 40.99
N GLY A 422 -32.33 -28.83 39.85
CA GLY A 422 -33.01 -30.11 39.77
C GLY A 422 -32.27 -31.19 40.54
N GLY A 423 -33.00 -32.18 41.04
CA GLY A 423 -32.36 -33.26 41.77
C GLY A 423 -33.31 -34.25 42.45
N THR A 424 -32.78 -35.03 43.37
CA THR A 424 -33.54 -36.00 44.18
C THR A 424 -33.41 -35.60 45.65
N VAL A 425 -34.54 -35.52 46.32
CA VAL A 425 -34.57 -35.29 47.78
C VAL A 425 -34.00 -36.52 48.50
N THR A 426 -32.91 -36.32 49.24
CA THR A 426 -32.23 -37.36 50.00
C THR A 426 -32.54 -37.33 51.48
N PHE A 427 -33.02 -36.20 51.93
CA PHE A 427 -33.51 -36.00 53.32
C PHE A 427 -34.64 -34.96 53.34
N ALA A 428 -35.69 -35.23 54.10
CA ALA A 428 -36.79 -34.31 54.38
C ALA A 428 -37.36 -34.64 55.75
N GLY A 429 -37.13 -33.77 56.75
CA GLY A 429 -37.56 -34.04 58.15
C GLY A 429 -36.80 -33.19 59.18
N TRP A 430 -37.01 -33.55 60.43
CA TRP A 430 -36.33 -32.86 61.57
C TRP A 430 -34.89 -33.38 61.69
N ASN A 431 -33.93 -32.47 61.78
CA ASN A 431 -32.51 -32.82 61.94
C ASN A 431 -31.84 -31.87 62.98
N GLY A 432 -31.95 -32.21 64.25
CA GLY A 432 -31.24 -31.56 65.34
C GLY A 432 -31.25 -30.04 65.28
N THR A 433 -30.06 -29.44 65.15
CA THR A 433 -29.89 -27.97 65.10
C THR A 433 -30.42 -27.34 63.83
N TYR A 434 -30.55 -28.07 62.72
CA TYR A 434 -31.14 -27.61 61.46
C TYR A 434 -32.67 -27.42 61.52
N GLY A 435 -33.33 -28.06 62.53
CA GLY A 435 -34.79 -28.10 62.58
C GLY A 435 -35.37 -28.86 61.40
N GLN A 436 -36.41 -28.36 60.78
CA GLN A 436 -36.96 -28.92 59.55
C GLN A 436 -36.00 -28.65 58.40
N LEU A 437 -35.43 -29.72 57.81
CA LEU A 437 -34.37 -29.71 56.80
C LEU A 437 -34.85 -30.43 55.55
N VAL A 438 -34.53 -29.87 54.38
CA VAL A 438 -34.54 -30.58 53.11
C VAL A 438 -33.08 -30.69 52.63
N VAL A 439 -32.69 -31.85 52.10
CA VAL A 439 -31.43 -32.08 51.40
C VAL A 439 -31.70 -32.64 50.03
N ILE A 440 -31.10 -31.98 49.02
CA ILE A 440 -31.25 -32.39 47.64
C ILE A 440 -29.89 -32.80 47.10
N ASN A 441 -29.81 -34.00 46.50
CA ASN A 441 -28.70 -34.42 45.69
C ASN A 441 -28.99 -34.07 44.22
N HIS A 442 -28.21 -33.19 43.65
CA HIS A 442 -28.36 -32.71 42.26
C HIS A 442 -27.66 -33.62 41.26
N GLY A 443 -26.85 -34.60 41.73
CA GLY A 443 -25.91 -35.27 40.86
C GLY A 443 -24.65 -34.45 40.63
N ASN A 444 -23.78 -34.88 39.79
CA ASN A 444 -22.52 -34.21 39.47
C ASN A 444 -21.69 -33.74 40.68
N GLY A 445 -21.89 -34.38 41.85
CA GLY A 445 -21.21 -34.06 43.10
C GLY A 445 -21.83 -32.94 43.92
N TYR A 446 -22.90 -32.28 43.46
CA TYR A 446 -23.57 -31.20 44.20
C TYR A 446 -24.68 -31.71 45.12
N VAL A 447 -24.66 -31.26 46.37
CA VAL A 447 -25.71 -31.49 47.36
C VAL A 447 -26.01 -30.15 48.07
N THR A 448 -27.28 -29.81 48.19
CA THR A 448 -27.71 -28.59 48.89
C THR A 448 -28.61 -28.86 50.09
N TYR A 449 -28.50 -28.03 51.11
CA TYR A 449 -29.22 -28.12 52.37
C TYR A 449 -30.07 -26.87 52.57
N TYR A 450 -31.33 -27.03 52.96
CA TYR A 450 -32.32 -25.98 53.23
C TYR A 450 -32.91 -26.17 54.58
N ALA A 451 -32.42 -25.40 55.59
CA ALA A 451 -32.76 -25.63 56.98
C ALA A 451 -33.64 -24.53 57.58
N HIS A 452 -34.06 -24.76 58.83
CA HIS A 452 -34.92 -23.89 59.66
C HIS A 452 -36.33 -23.68 59.08
N ASN A 453 -36.80 -24.59 58.23
CA ASN A 453 -38.13 -24.48 57.60
C ASN A 453 -39.26 -24.59 58.60
N SER A 454 -40.40 -23.97 58.33
CA SER A 454 -41.65 -24.11 59.11
C SER A 454 -42.44 -25.35 58.67
N SER A 455 -42.38 -25.70 57.41
CA SER A 455 -43.01 -26.87 56.82
C SER A 455 -42.26 -27.37 55.60
N LEU A 456 -42.31 -28.68 55.34
CA LEU A 456 -41.73 -29.30 54.17
C LEU A 456 -42.84 -29.67 53.18
N LEU A 457 -42.55 -29.44 51.91
CA LEU A 457 -43.50 -29.70 50.80
C LEU A 457 -43.06 -30.90 49.94
N VAL A 458 -41.96 -31.54 50.30
CA VAL A 458 -41.37 -32.67 49.59
C VAL A 458 -41.02 -33.77 50.59
N SER A 459 -40.89 -35.02 50.07
CA SER A 459 -40.53 -36.23 50.79
C SER A 459 -39.23 -36.81 50.24
N VAL A 460 -38.55 -37.67 51.02
CA VAL A 460 -37.37 -38.42 50.54
C VAL A 460 -37.73 -39.28 49.32
N GLY A 461 -36.92 -39.16 48.26
CA GLY A 461 -37.09 -39.84 47.01
C GLY A 461 -37.79 -38.98 45.94
N ASP A 462 -38.40 -37.87 46.32
CA ASP A 462 -39.04 -36.97 45.35
C ASP A 462 -38.01 -36.42 44.36
N LYS A 463 -38.42 -36.32 43.09
CA LYS A 463 -37.69 -35.60 42.03
C LYS A 463 -38.18 -34.18 42.00
N VAL A 464 -37.27 -33.22 42.11
CA VAL A 464 -37.58 -31.80 42.13
C VAL A 464 -36.89 -31.11 40.94
N TYR A 465 -37.54 -30.08 40.36
CA TYR A 465 -36.94 -29.25 39.32
C TYR A 465 -36.37 -27.96 39.91
N LYS A 466 -35.43 -27.36 39.22
CA LYS A 466 -34.86 -26.07 39.60
C LYS A 466 -35.96 -25.03 39.76
N GLY A 467 -35.96 -24.34 40.93
CA GLY A 467 -37.00 -23.34 41.25
C GLY A 467 -38.28 -23.92 41.84
N GLN A 468 -38.44 -25.22 41.93
CA GLN A 468 -39.59 -25.85 42.59
C GLN A 468 -39.60 -25.46 44.09
N THR A 469 -40.73 -24.97 44.60
CA THR A 469 -40.90 -24.74 46.04
C THR A 469 -40.90 -26.08 46.80
N ILE A 470 -39.93 -26.24 47.69
CA ILE A 470 -39.66 -27.52 48.42
C ILE A 470 -39.98 -27.41 49.91
N ALA A 471 -40.03 -26.19 50.42
CA ALA A 471 -40.32 -25.92 51.83
C ALA A 471 -40.88 -24.52 52.04
N LYS A 472 -41.31 -24.20 53.24
CA LYS A 472 -41.66 -22.86 53.72
C LYS A 472 -40.67 -22.39 54.77
N ALA A 473 -40.21 -21.15 54.65
CA ALA A 473 -39.29 -20.55 55.61
C ALA A 473 -39.85 -20.50 57.02
N GLY A 474 -39.01 -20.68 58.00
CA GLY A 474 -39.36 -20.69 59.43
C GLY A 474 -38.19 -20.31 60.31
N SER A 475 -38.26 -20.73 61.56
CA SER A 475 -37.23 -20.53 62.57
C SER A 475 -37.13 -21.76 63.49
N THR A 476 -37.23 -22.95 62.88
CA THR A 476 -37.16 -24.23 63.63
C THR A 476 -35.70 -24.64 63.91
N GLY A 477 -35.50 -25.47 64.94
CA GLY A 477 -34.16 -25.88 65.38
C GLY A 477 -33.41 -24.75 66.09
N ARG A 478 -32.11 -24.63 65.84
CA ARG A 478 -31.25 -23.60 66.45
C ARG A 478 -31.20 -22.35 65.60
N SER A 479 -32.21 -21.51 65.72
CA SER A 479 -32.38 -20.29 64.91
C SER A 479 -32.70 -19.08 65.82
N THR A 480 -32.28 -17.90 65.44
CA THR A 480 -32.55 -16.62 66.15
C THR A 480 -33.69 -15.82 65.53
N GLY A 481 -34.21 -16.24 64.38
CA GLY A 481 -35.28 -15.58 63.64
C GLY A 481 -35.54 -16.25 62.31
N THR A 482 -36.56 -15.82 61.59
CA THR A 482 -36.93 -16.44 60.33
C THR A 482 -35.90 -16.20 59.23
N HIS A 483 -35.31 -17.24 58.70
CA HIS A 483 -34.36 -17.23 57.61
C HIS A 483 -34.28 -18.59 56.92
N CYS A 484 -33.70 -18.63 55.72
CA CYS A 484 -33.25 -19.89 55.08
C CYS A 484 -31.77 -20.02 55.35
N HIS A 485 -31.38 -21.09 56.07
CA HIS A 485 -29.99 -21.49 56.12
C HIS A 485 -29.71 -22.41 54.93
N PHE A 486 -28.75 -22.00 54.08
CA PHE A 486 -28.43 -22.66 52.81
C PHE A 486 -26.99 -23.12 52.79
N GLU A 487 -26.77 -24.40 52.58
CA GLU A 487 -25.43 -24.98 52.41
C GLU A 487 -25.27 -25.54 51.01
N VAL A 488 -24.04 -25.51 50.49
CA VAL A 488 -23.60 -26.19 49.26
C VAL A 488 -22.45 -27.12 49.62
N HIS A 489 -22.57 -28.35 49.14
CA HIS A 489 -21.53 -29.36 49.25
C HIS A 489 -21.16 -29.81 47.85
N VAL A 490 -19.86 -29.88 47.56
CA VAL A 490 -19.31 -30.31 46.27
C VAL A 490 -18.38 -31.49 46.52
N ASN A 491 -18.70 -32.63 45.92
CA ASN A 491 -17.96 -33.89 46.09
C ASN A 491 -17.77 -34.26 47.57
N GLY A 492 -18.81 -34.06 48.37
CA GLY A 492 -18.82 -34.33 49.82
C GLY A 492 -18.15 -33.26 50.68
N SER A 493 -17.50 -32.28 50.09
CA SER A 493 -16.86 -31.17 50.82
C SER A 493 -17.79 -29.98 50.94
N LEU A 494 -17.88 -29.42 52.14
CA LEU A 494 -18.62 -28.17 52.42
C LEU A 494 -17.89 -26.98 51.78
N VAL A 495 -18.60 -26.12 51.08
CA VAL A 495 -18.05 -24.96 50.38
C VAL A 495 -18.85 -23.68 50.65
N ASN A 496 -18.27 -22.50 50.38
CA ASN A 496 -18.99 -21.24 50.48
C ASN A 496 -20.06 -21.17 49.39
N PRO A 497 -21.37 -21.07 49.74
CA PRO A 497 -22.45 -21.04 48.77
C PRO A 497 -22.37 -19.89 47.77
N LEU A 498 -21.80 -18.73 48.17
CA LEU A 498 -21.68 -17.56 47.30
C LEU A 498 -20.76 -17.74 46.09
N ASN A 499 -19.89 -18.74 46.13
CA ASN A 499 -19.06 -19.07 44.97
C ASN A 499 -19.82 -19.89 43.88
N TYR A 500 -21.07 -20.28 44.16
CA TYR A 500 -21.88 -21.15 43.31
C TYR A 500 -23.25 -20.59 42.97
N LEU A 501 -23.62 -19.45 43.58
CA LEU A 501 -24.84 -18.72 43.30
C LEU A 501 -24.55 -17.54 42.34
N PRO A 502 -25.52 -17.16 41.45
CA PRO A 502 -25.36 -16.08 40.50
C PRO A 502 -25.30 -14.69 41.14
#